data_7d74e73e8900bb69d8306702c6e6780a
#
_entry.id   7d74e73e8900bb69d8306702c6e6780a
#
_cell.length_a   1.000
_cell.length_b   1.000
_cell.length_c   1.000
_cell.angle_alpha   90.00
_cell.angle_beta   90.00
_cell.angle_gamma   90.00
#
_symmetry.space_group_name_H-M   'P 1'
#
loop_
_entity.id
_entity.type
_entity.pdbx_description
1 polymer ?
#
loop_
_entity_poly.entity_id
_entity_poly.type
_entity_poly.pdbx_seq_one_letter_code
_entity_poly.pdbx_strand_id
1 'polypeptide(L)'
;NLIGYTFPAVVDNSSYFCGDSADINVLANCESVRVDTPQGKVVYLDTSNPVVSYTIDEAGVYTVTEIIGNTTRTVNLFATVPVSERYVTISEPSLVISGQASSERRDGRYEDLLAFFIILAVLFIADWMVYCYEQYQLR
;
A
#
# COMPACT_ATOMS: atom_id res chain seq x y z
N ASN A 1 -26.09 -12.74 -7.49
CA ASN A 1 -25.11 -12.31 -8.51
C ASN A 1 -24.71 -13.55 -9.34
N LEU A 2 -25.39 -13.79 -10.47
CA LEU A 2 -25.18 -14.97 -11.31
C LEU A 2 -23.75 -15.08 -11.87
N ILE A 3 -23.07 -13.95 -12.02
CA ILE A 3 -21.68 -13.88 -12.54
C ILE A 3 -20.68 -14.50 -11.55
N GLY A 4 -20.89 -14.33 -10.25
CA GLY A 4 -20.03 -14.93 -9.22
C GLY A 4 -20.09 -16.45 -9.15
N TYR A 5 -21.21 -17.06 -9.60
CA TYR A 5 -21.32 -18.51 -9.69
C TYR A 5 -20.64 -19.10 -10.93
N THR A 6 -20.51 -18.31 -11.99
CA THR A 6 -19.93 -18.77 -13.26
C THR A 6 -18.41 -18.60 -13.30
N PHE A 7 -17.90 -17.62 -12.58
CA PHE A 7 -16.46 -17.33 -12.49
C PHE A 7 -16.11 -17.00 -11.02
N PRO A 8 -15.83 -18.02 -10.19
CA PRO A 8 -15.41 -17.78 -8.82
C PRO A 8 -14.14 -16.92 -8.80
N ALA A 9 -14.04 -16.03 -7.82
CA ALA A 9 -12.81 -15.28 -7.60
C ALA A 9 -11.68 -16.27 -7.31
N VAL A 10 -10.47 -15.98 -7.80
CA VAL A 10 -9.29 -16.83 -7.51
C VAL A 10 -9.06 -16.93 -6.01
N VAL A 11 -9.32 -15.84 -5.31
CA VAL A 11 -9.15 -15.73 -3.86
C VAL A 11 -10.32 -14.92 -3.30
N ASP A 12 -10.83 -15.31 -2.16
CA ASP A 12 -11.99 -14.66 -1.53
C ASP A 12 -11.63 -13.28 -0.94
N ASN A 13 -10.39 -13.12 -0.51
CA ASN A 13 -9.86 -11.90 0.10
C ASN A 13 -8.61 -11.41 -0.63
N SER A 14 -8.42 -10.11 -0.69
CA SER A 14 -7.18 -9.51 -1.24
C SER A 14 -6.18 -9.08 -0.17
N SER A 15 -6.56 -9.13 1.12
CA SER A 15 -5.73 -8.67 2.24
C SER A 15 -5.69 -9.70 3.35
N TYR A 16 -4.48 -10.03 3.81
CA TYR A 16 -4.19 -11.02 4.81
C TYR A 16 -3.17 -10.50 5.82
N PHE A 17 -3.09 -11.16 6.97
CA PHE A 17 -1.98 -10.98 7.90
C PHE A 17 -0.95 -12.10 7.74
N CYS A 18 0.30 -11.82 8.12
CA CYS A 18 1.31 -12.86 8.21
C CYS A 18 0.85 -13.94 9.22
N GLY A 19 0.93 -15.20 8.81
CA GLY A 19 0.40 -16.34 9.56
C GLY A 19 -1.00 -16.79 9.11
N ASP A 20 -1.73 -15.97 8.35
CA ASP A 20 -3.03 -16.37 7.79
C ASP A 20 -2.87 -17.38 6.66
N SER A 21 -3.94 -18.10 6.39
CA SER A 21 -4.04 -18.99 5.24
C SER A 21 -4.98 -18.38 4.19
N ALA A 22 -4.49 -18.27 2.97
CA ALA A 22 -5.27 -17.83 1.81
C ALA A 22 -5.81 -19.05 1.08
N ASP A 23 -7.12 -19.13 0.93
CA ASP A 23 -7.77 -20.18 0.14
C ASP A 23 -7.86 -19.74 -1.33
N ILE A 24 -7.19 -20.49 -2.18
CA ILE A 24 -7.11 -20.25 -3.62
C ILE A 24 -8.08 -21.19 -4.32
N ASN A 25 -9.07 -20.61 -5.01
CA ASN A 25 -10.06 -21.36 -5.78
C ASN A 25 -9.48 -21.74 -7.14
N VAL A 26 -9.22 -23.02 -7.33
CA VAL A 26 -8.64 -23.57 -8.56
C VAL A 26 -9.76 -23.97 -9.52
N LEU A 27 -9.70 -23.47 -10.75
CA LEU A 27 -10.68 -23.85 -11.77
C LEU A 27 -10.43 -25.29 -12.26
N ALA A 28 -11.52 -26.00 -12.62
CA ALA A 28 -11.48 -27.43 -13.00
C ALA A 28 -10.54 -27.77 -14.17
N ASN A 29 -10.22 -26.78 -15.02
CA ASN A 29 -9.32 -26.94 -16.17
C ASN A 29 -7.98 -26.21 -15.99
N CYS A 30 -7.60 -25.93 -14.74
CA CYS A 30 -6.33 -25.28 -14.44
C CYS A 30 -5.18 -26.28 -14.58
N GLU A 31 -4.20 -25.93 -15.39
CA GLU A 31 -3.01 -26.77 -15.60
C GLU A 31 -1.98 -26.57 -14.48
N SER A 32 -1.84 -25.36 -14.00
CA SER A 32 -0.94 -25.04 -12.90
C SER A 32 -1.33 -23.75 -12.19
N VAL A 33 -1.10 -23.73 -10.88
CA VAL A 33 -1.21 -22.54 -10.04
C VAL A 33 0.17 -22.20 -9.47
N ARG A 34 0.61 -20.99 -9.69
CA ARG A 34 1.89 -20.48 -9.23
C ARG A 34 1.66 -19.31 -8.28
N VAL A 35 2.37 -19.32 -7.16
CA VAL A 35 2.43 -18.23 -6.22
C VAL A 35 3.84 -17.64 -6.22
N ASP A 36 3.95 -16.38 -6.59
CA ASP A 36 5.19 -15.62 -6.50
C ASP A 36 5.19 -14.85 -5.17
N THR A 37 6.19 -15.12 -4.32
CA THR A 37 6.31 -14.47 -3.00
C THR A 37 7.00 -13.11 -3.10
N PRO A 38 6.87 -12.24 -2.08
CA PRO A 38 7.53 -10.93 -2.05
C PRO A 38 9.06 -10.99 -2.20
N GLN A 39 9.68 -12.10 -1.77
CA GLN A 39 11.14 -12.33 -1.90
C GLN A 39 11.55 -12.92 -3.27
N GLY A 40 10.58 -13.09 -4.18
CA GLY A 40 10.85 -13.65 -5.51
C GLY A 40 10.94 -15.18 -5.56
N LYS A 41 10.55 -15.88 -4.47
CA LYS A 41 10.41 -17.33 -4.49
C LYS A 41 9.13 -17.72 -5.23
N VAL A 42 9.22 -18.74 -6.07
CA VAL A 42 8.08 -19.29 -6.81
C VAL A 42 7.65 -20.61 -6.18
N VAL A 43 6.38 -20.73 -5.86
CA VAL A 43 5.78 -21.95 -5.31
C VAL A 43 4.68 -22.42 -6.25
N TYR A 44 4.74 -23.68 -6.67
CA TYR A 44 3.66 -24.31 -7.44
C TYR A 44 2.74 -25.07 -6.51
N LEU A 45 1.45 -24.84 -6.65
CA LEU A 45 0.42 -25.50 -5.85
C LEU A 45 -0.16 -26.71 -6.59
N ASP A 46 -0.62 -27.70 -5.81
CA ASP A 46 -1.29 -28.86 -6.35
C ASP A 46 -2.70 -28.49 -6.82
N THR A 47 -2.99 -28.73 -8.09
CA THR A 47 -4.29 -28.43 -8.72
C THR A 47 -5.30 -29.56 -8.63
N SER A 48 -5.00 -30.64 -7.90
CA SER A 48 -5.90 -31.80 -7.73
C SER A 48 -7.16 -31.49 -6.94
N ASN A 49 -7.10 -30.45 -6.09
CA ASN A 49 -8.23 -30.00 -5.28
C ASN A 49 -8.82 -28.69 -5.83
N PRO A 50 -10.14 -28.49 -5.74
CA PRO A 50 -10.79 -27.27 -6.19
C PRO A 50 -10.45 -26.04 -5.33
N VAL A 51 -9.96 -26.26 -4.10
CA VAL A 51 -9.48 -25.21 -3.21
C VAL A 51 -8.14 -25.64 -2.62
N VAL A 52 -7.16 -24.78 -2.69
CA VAL A 52 -5.82 -25.02 -2.13
C VAL A 52 -5.49 -23.90 -1.17
N SER A 53 -5.18 -24.25 0.07
CA SER A 53 -4.78 -23.30 1.10
C SER A 53 -3.28 -23.03 1.02
N TYR A 54 -2.90 -21.76 1.00
CA TYR A 54 -1.51 -21.30 1.01
C TYR A 54 -1.27 -20.43 2.24
N THR A 55 -0.25 -20.78 3.06
CA THR A 55 0.11 -20.01 4.24
C THR A 55 0.97 -18.80 3.85
N ILE A 56 0.60 -17.64 4.35
CA ILE A 56 1.29 -16.38 4.09
C ILE A 56 2.31 -16.13 5.20
N ASP A 57 3.58 -16.35 4.90
CA ASP A 57 4.65 -16.28 5.90
C ASP A 57 5.26 -14.88 6.03
N GLU A 58 5.16 -14.05 5.01
CA GLU A 58 5.89 -12.79 4.91
C GLU A 58 4.97 -11.62 4.54
N ALA A 59 5.32 -10.43 5.02
CA ALA A 59 4.62 -9.21 4.61
C ALA A 59 5.08 -8.77 3.22
N GLY A 60 4.11 -8.38 2.39
CA GLY A 60 4.38 -7.91 1.04
C GLY A 60 3.27 -8.26 0.06
N VAL A 61 3.62 -8.26 -1.22
CA VAL A 61 2.69 -8.58 -2.31
C VAL A 61 3.00 -9.98 -2.83
N TYR A 62 2.00 -10.85 -2.79
CA TYR A 62 2.03 -12.16 -3.43
C TYR A 62 1.26 -12.07 -4.74
N THR A 63 1.76 -12.72 -5.76
CA THR A 63 1.09 -12.80 -7.05
C THR A 63 0.70 -14.24 -7.33
N VAL A 64 -0.61 -14.51 -7.37
CA VAL A 64 -1.15 -15.82 -7.73
C VAL A 64 -1.46 -15.83 -9.22
N THR A 65 -0.88 -16.78 -9.92
CA THR A 65 -1.03 -16.93 -11.37
C THR A 65 -1.59 -18.32 -11.67
N GLU A 66 -2.76 -18.37 -12.30
CA GLU A 66 -3.38 -19.60 -12.82
C GLU A 66 -3.19 -19.69 -14.34
N ILE A 67 -2.82 -20.84 -14.82
CA ILE A 67 -2.67 -21.13 -16.24
C ILE A 67 -3.77 -22.11 -16.66
N ILE A 68 -4.61 -21.66 -17.59
CA ILE A 68 -5.79 -22.39 -18.06
C ILE A 68 -5.70 -22.45 -19.59
N GLY A 69 -5.11 -23.53 -20.13
CA GLY A 69 -4.81 -23.63 -21.57
C GLY A 69 -3.99 -22.43 -22.06
N ASN A 70 -4.54 -21.63 -22.97
CA ASN A 70 -3.87 -20.43 -23.50
C ASN A 70 -4.19 -19.15 -22.73
N THR A 71 -4.90 -19.23 -21.61
CA THR A 71 -5.29 -18.07 -20.82
C THR A 71 -4.57 -18.07 -19.46
N THR A 72 -4.06 -16.91 -19.08
CA THR A 72 -3.45 -16.70 -17.77
C THR A 72 -4.31 -15.75 -16.95
N ARG A 73 -4.59 -16.12 -15.72
CA ARG A 73 -5.33 -15.31 -14.76
C ARG A 73 -4.40 -14.97 -13.60
N THR A 74 -4.27 -13.70 -13.28
CA THR A 74 -3.37 -13.23 -12.24
C THR A 74 -4.11 -12.38 -11.22
N VAL A 75 -3.85 -12.64 -9.93
CA VAL A 75 -4.41 -11.88 -8.79
C VAL A 75 -3.30 -11.56 -7.80
N ASN A 76 -3.33 -10.35 -7.26
CA ASN A 76 -2.40 -9.93 -6.22
C ASN A 76 -3.07 -10.01 -4.84
N LEU A 77 -2.33 -10.58 -3.87
CA LEU A 77 -2.68 -10.60 -2.45
C LEU A 77 -1.73 -9.70 -1.68
N PHE A 78 -2.25 -8.97 -0.72
CA PHE A 78 -1.49 -8.07 0.11
C PHE A 78 -1.38 -8.66 1.53
N ALA A 79 -0.17 -8.92 1.97
CA ALA A 79 0.11 -9.41 3.32
C ALA A 79 0.70 -8.32 4.19
N THR A 80 0.16 -8.16 5.39
CA THR A 80 0.66 -7.19 6.38
C THR A 80 0.96 -7.87 7.70
N VAL A 81 1.87 -7.29 8.49
CA VAL A 81 2.12 -7.76 9.86
C VAL A 81 1.00 -7.28 10.77
N PRO A 82 0.43 -8.15 11.64
CA PRO A 82 -0.57 -7.76 12.63
C PRO A 82 -0.10 -6.58 13.48
N VAL A 83 -1.03 -5.68 13.83
CA VAL A 83 -0.69 -4.47 14.62
C VAL A 83 -0.08 -4.84 15.98
N SER A 84 -0.48 -5.97 16.56
CA SER A 84 0.06 -6.50 17.82
C SER A 84 1.56 -6.82 17.75
N GLU A 85 2.06 -7.18 16.58
CA GLU A 85 3.48 -7.51 16.37
C GLU A 85 4.32 -6.31 15.91
N ARG A 86 3.66 -5.20 15.52
CA ARG A 86 4.35 -3.97 15.11
C ARG A 86 4.98 -3.21 16.28
N TYR A 87 4.51 -3.45 17.48
CA TYR A 87 5.06 -2.85 18.70
C TYR A 87 6.06 -3.79 19.35
N VAL A 88 7.29 -3.81 18.82
CA VAL A 88 8.43 -4.27 19.61
C VAL A 88 8.63 -3.22 20.70
N THR A 89 8.10 -3.50 21.90
CA THR A 89 8.47 -2.74 23.08
C THR A 89 9.95 -3.05 23.32
N ILE A 90 10.83 -2.19 22.84
CA ILE A 90 12.25 -2.24 23.21
C ILE A 90 12.30 -1.81 24.67
N SER A 91 12.11 -2.80 25.55
CA SER A 91 12.31 -2.68 26.98
C SER A 91 13.78 -2.97 27.26
N GLU A 92 14.67 -2.05 26.89
CA GLU A 92 16.01 -1.98 27.47
C GLU A 92 16.68 -0.62 27.17
N PRO A 93 17.12 0.09 28.19
CA PRO A 93 17.80 1.37 28.06
C PRO A 93 19.32 1.18 28.06
N SER A 94 19.91 0.52 27.08
CA SER A 94 21.37 0.51 27.00
C SER A 94 21.95 0.21 25.63
N LEU A 95 21.39 0.82 24.59
CA LEU A 95 22.13 1.03 23.36
C LEU A 95 22.29 2.52 23.16
N VAL A 96 23.35 3.07 23.76
CA VAL A 96 23.89 4.35 23.35
C VAL A 96 24.43 4.13 21.94
N ILE A 97 23.57 4.18 20.94
CA ILE A 97 23.98 4.35 19.56
C ILE A 97 24.31 5.84 19.46
N SER A 98 25.60 6.13 19.64
CA SER A 98 26.20 7.38 19.23
C SER A 98 26.20 7.44 17.70
N GLY A 99 25.03 7.53 17.13
CA GLY A 99 24.77 7.78 15.72
C GLY A 99 23.67 8.81 15.69
N GLN A 100 23.99 10.00 15.23
CA GLN A 100 23.02 11.02 14.89
C GLN A 100 22.00 10.41 13.92
N ALA A 101 20.93 9.82 14.46
CA ALA A 101 19.71 9.67 13.72
C ALA A 101 19.14 11.07 13.59
N SER A 102 19.48 11.74 12.51
CA SER A 102 18.71 12.87 12.02
C SER A 102 17.30 12.32 11.73
N SER A 103 16.46 12.32 12.74
CA SER A 103 15.02 12.28 12.55
C SER A 103 14.64 13.61 11.91
N GLU A 104 14.97 13.75 10.65
CA GLU A 104 14.39 14.76 9.79
C GLU A 104 12.93 14.34 9.54
N ARG A 105 12.16 14.52 10.61
CA ARG A 105 10.71 14.54 10.53
C ARG A 105 10.41 15.77 9.69
N ARG A 106 10.16 15.54 8.42
CA ARG A 106 9.74 16.57 7.47
C ARG A 106 8.39 17.14 7.91
N ASP A 107 8.40 17.97 8.93
CA ASP A 107 7.32 18.91 9.25
C ASP A 107 7.29 20.09 8.27
N GLY A 108 8.16 20.06 7.25
CA GLY A 108 8.35 21.17 6.29
C GLY A 108 7.13 21.50 5.42
N ARG A 109 6.04 20.76 5.53
CA ARG A 109 4.85 21.02 4.71
C ARG A 109 4.01 22.17 5.23
N TYR A 110 4.08 22.46 6.53
CA TYR A 110 3.34 23.57 7.14
C TYR A 110 4.12 24.88 7.08
N GLU A 111 5.44 24.83 7.15
CA GLU A 111 6.31 26.02 7.04
C GLU A 111 6.26 26.59 5.62
N ASP A 112 6.31 25.72 4.59
CA ASP A 112 6.18 26.14 3.19
C ASP A 112 4.80 26.74 2.87
N LEU A 113 3.73 26.16 3.44
CA LEU A 113 2.37 26.69 3.33
C LEU A 113 2.24 28.05 4.01
N LEU A 114 2.83 28.21 5.19
CA LEU A 114 2.78 29.47 5.94
C LEU A 114 3.53 30.57 5.20
N ALA A 115 4.72 30.26 4.65
CA ALA A 115 5.48 31.17 3.80
C ALA A 115 4.69 31.58 2.55
N PHE A 116 4.00 30.65 1.92
CA PHE A 116 3.14 30.93 0.76
C PHE A 116 1.99 31.87 1.10
N PHE A 117 1.31 31.67 2.24
CA PHE A 117 0.22 32.57 2.69
C PHE A 117 0.74 33.96 3.04
N ILE A 118 1.93 34.07 3.63
CA ILE A 118 2.55 35.39 3.92
C ILE A 118 2.84 36.14 2.62
N ILE A 119 3.41 35.48 1.61
CA ILE A 119 3.70 36.09 0.30
C ILE A 119 2.39 36.56 -0.35
N LEU A 120 1.35 35.72 -0.33
CA LEU A 120 0.04 36.04 -0.88
C LEU A 120 -0.57 37.27 -0.19
N ALA A 121 -0.49 37.34 1.13
CA ALA A 121 -1.00 38.47 1.91
C ALA A 121 -0.25 39.77 1.58
N VAL A 122 1.08 39.73 1.41
CA VAL A 122 1.88 40.90 1.04
C VAL A 122 1.51 41.39 -0.36
N LEU A 123 1.30 40.48 -1.33
CA LEU A 123 0.85 40.86 -2.66
C LEU A 123 -0.54 41.50 -2.65
N PHE A 124 -1.44 40.97 -1.83
CA PHE A 124 -2.78 41.54 -1.70
C PHE A 124 -2.78 42.94 -1.11
N ILE A 125 -1.92 43.20 -0.09
CA ILE A 125 -1.76 44.50 0.50
C ILE A 125 -1.14 45.49 -0.49
N ALA A 126 -0.15 45.04 -1.29
CA ALA A 126 0.46 45.87 -2.32
C ALA A 126 -0.56 46.28 -3.41
N ASP A 127 -1.36 45.35 -3.87
CA ASP A 127 -2.41 45.60 -4.86
C ASP A 127 -3.48 46.57 -4.31
N TRP A 128 -3.88 46.39 -3.07
CA TRP A 128 -4.78 47.29 -2.36
C TRP A 128 -4.19 48.70 -2.22
N MET A 129 -2.89 48.83 -1.93
CA MET A 129 -2.22 50.12 -1.83
C MET A 129 -2.20 50.86 -3.18
N VAL A 130 -1.92 50.17 -4.27
CA VAL A 130 -1.96 50.73 -5.63
C VAL A 130 -3.36 51.21 -5.97
N TYR A 131 -4.38 50.40 -5.68
CA TYR A 131 -5.77 50.77 -5.91
C TYR A 131 -6.17 52.02 -5.12
N CYS A 132 -5.82 52.13 -3.83
CA CYS A 132 -6.07 53.30 -3.03
C CYS A 132 -5.32 54.53 -3.54
N TYR A 133 -4.10 54.39 -4.05
CA TYR A 133 -3.33 55.48 -4.62
C TYR A 133 -3.95 56.01 -5.90
N GLU A 134 -4.40 55.17 -6.79
CA GLU A 134 -5.11 55.56 -8.02
C GLU A 134 -6.41 56.31 -7.71
N GLN A 135 -7.18 55.83 -6.73
CA GLN A 135 -8.39 56.50 -6.31
C GLN A 135 -8.11 57.90 -5.70
N TYR A 136 -6.98 58.04 -5.04
CA TYR A 136 -6.58 59.36 -4.44
C TYR A 136 -6.16 60.34 -5.51
N GLN A 137 -5.53 59.90 -6.62
CA GLN A 137 -5.14 60.79 -7.75
C GLN A 137 -6.33 61.22 -8.62
N LEU A 138 -7.42 60.48 -8.62
CA LEU A 138 -8.59 60.78 -9.43
C LEU A 138 -9.62 61.73 -8.73
N ARG A 139 -9.27 62.19 -7.52
CA ARG A 139 -10.11 63.07 -6.75
C ARG A 139 -9.48 64.47 -6.62
#